data_1ddac293633964ba61695f83fbc924d4
#
_entry.id   1ddac293633964ba61695f83fbc924d4
#
_cell.length_a   1.000
_cell.length_b   1.000
_cell.length_c   1.000
_cell.angle_alpha   90.00
_cell.angle_beta   90.00
_cell.angle_gamma   90.00
#
_symmetry.space_group_name_H-M   'P 1'
#
loop_
_entity.id
_entity.type
_entity.pdbx_description
1 polymer ?
#
loop_
_entity_poly.entity_id
_entity_poly.type
_entity_poly.pdbx_seq_one_letter_code
_entity_poly.pdbx_strand_id
1 'polypeptide(L)'
;AYTCHGCHGIPGYRNSYPVYNVPKLGGQHVAYMVAALKEYKSGDRAHPTMYAQATTLADADLADIAAYLSGNELKPTGRAVGTAPKASQTCVACHGNDGVGILPEYPNLAGQHEDYIVNSLRSYKSGVRKNAIMAGMAAALTEKDIQELAKYYSAQRPGLCATDEIRESGKCEGQ
;
A
#
# COMPACT_ATOMS: atom_id res chain seq x y z
N ALA A 1 9.28 10.24 12.64
CA ALA A 1 8.75 10.20 11.25
C ALA A 1 9.63 10.92 10.23
N TYR A 2 10.61 11.77 10.66
CA TYR A 2 11.44 12.56 9.72
C TYR A 2 12.15 11.68 8.66
N THR A 3 12.75 10.57 9.08
CA THR A 3 13.42 9.63 8.16
C THR A 3 12.47 8.97 7.17
N CYS A 4 11.21 8.80 7.53
CA CYS A 4 10.18 8.22 6.66
C CYS A 4 9.85 9.15 5.49
N HIS A 5 9.74 10.46 5.76
CA HIS A 5 9.47 11.49 4.74
C HIS A 5 10.57 11.57 3.67
N GLY A 6 11.83 11.25 4.02
CA GLY A 6 12.94 11.25 3.07
C GLY A 6 12.76 10.29 1.88
N CYS A 7 11.84 9.33 2.01
CA CYS A 7 11.49 8.41 0.93
C CYS A 7 9.97 8.47 0.60
N HIS A 8 9.11 8.36 1.60
CA HIS A 8 7.66 8.30 1.43
C HIS A 8 7.00 9.69 1.24
N GLY A 9 7.74 10.78 1.49
CA GLY A 9 7.26 12.15 1.30
C GLY A 9 7.39 12.64 -0.14
N ILE A 10 8.30 12.09 -0.91
CA ILE A 10 8.67 12.59 -2.23
C ILE A 10 7.78 11.95 -3.30
N PRO A 11 6.91 12.70 -4.00
CA PRO A 11 6.11 12.16 -5.08
C PRO A 11 6.95 11.47 -6.15
N GLY A 12 6.60 10.23 -6.52
CA GLY A 12 7.28 9.47 -7.55
C GLY A 12 8.72 9.03 -7.21
N TYR A 13 9.15 9.11 -5.96
CA TYR A 13 10.48 8.68 -5.56
C TYR A 13 10.68 7.17 -5.78
N ARG A 14 11.82 6.82 -6.36
CA ARG A 14 12.21 5.42 -6.64
C ARG A 14 13.55 5.12 -6.00
N ASN A 15 13.65 3.96 -5.39
CA ASN A 15 14.93 3.41 -4.95
C ASN A 15 15.69 2.79 -6.13
N SER A 16 17.02 2.75 -6.00
CA SER A 16 17.87 2.05 -6.96
C SER A 16 17.72 0.52 -6.83
N TYR A 17 17.37 0.05 -5.63
CA TYR A 17 17.15 -1.37 -5.36
C TYR A 17 16.25 -1.53 -4.13
N PRO A 18 15.14 -2.28 -4.25
CA PRO A 18 14.54 -2.79 -5.51
C PRO A 18 14.01 -1.65 -6.40
N VAL A 19 13.98 -1.88 -7.70
CA VAL A 19 13.64 -0.86 -8.70
C VAL A 19 12.13 -0.73 -8.89
N TYR A 20 11.44 -0.08 -7.94
CA TYR A 20 10.04 0.35 -8.05
C TYR A 20 9.82 1.61 -7.20
N ASN A 21 8.69 2.28 -7.42
CA ASN A 21 8.37 3.48 -6.65
C ASN A 21 8.16 3.15 -5.16
N VAL A 22 8.69 4.01 -4.29
CA VAL A 22 8.42 3.93 -2.85
C VAL A 22 6.92 4.13 -2.63
N PRO A 23 6.24 3.24 -1.89
CA PRO A 23 4.79 3.28 -1.78
C PRO A 23 4.29 4.54 -1.07
N LYS A 24 3.16 5.01 -1.54
CA LYS A 24 2.39 6.09 -0.94
C LYS A 24 1.78 5.62 0.37
N LEU A 25 1.85 6.45 1.40
CA LEU A 25 1.34 6.15 2.73
C LEU A 25 0.21 7.08 3.17
N GLY A 26 0.17 8.31 2.64
CA GLY A 26 -0.91 9.25 2.92
C GLY A 26 -2.26 8.67 2.50
N GLY A 27 -3.23 8.72 3.40
CA GLY A 27 -4.55 8.13 3.22
C GLY A 27 -4.67 6.64 3.52
N GLN A 28 -3.59 5.96 3.89
CA GLN A 28 -3.60 4.52 4.20
C GLN A 28 -4.18 4.25 5.60
N HIS A 29 -4.78 3.09 5.81
CA HIS A 29 -5.26 2.67 7.12
C HIS A 29 -4.14 2.51 8.14
N VAL A 30 -4.31 3.13 9.30
CA VAL A 30 -3.34 3.09 10.41
C VAL A 30 -3.08 1.66 10.87
N ALA A 31 -4.13 0.85 11.06
CA ALA A 31 -3.99 -0.54 11.49
C ALA A 31 -3.16 -1.38 10.51
N TYR A 32 -3.41 -1.22 9.19
CA TYR A 32 -2.59 -1.87 8.17
C TYR A 32 -1.13 -1.41 8.21
N MET A 33 -0.87 -0.11 8.41
CA MET A 33 0.50 0.40 8.46
C MET A 33 1.27 -0.15 9.67
N VAL A 34 0.62 -0.25 10.83
CA VAL A 34 1.19 -0.89 12.02
C VAL A 34 1.53 -2.36 11.75
N ALA A 35 0.59 -3.10 11.14
CA ALA A 35 0.83 -4.50 10.76
C ALA A 35 2.01 -4.63 9.79
N ALA A 36 2.08 -3.78 8.77
CA ALA A 36 3.15 -3.77 7.79
C ALA A 36 4.53 -3.48 8.43
N LEU A 37 4.62 -2.54 9.37
CA LEU A 37 5.85 -2.27 10.11
C LEU A 37 6.29 -3.47 10.95
N LYS A 38 5.35 -4.17 11.60
CA LYS A 38 5.62 -5.42 12.33
C LYS A 38 6.09 -6.54 11.40
N GLU A 39 5.47 -6.68 10.22
CA GLU A 39 5.88 -7.65 9.19
C GLU A 39 7.31 -7.38 8.69
N TYR A 40 7.72 -6.11 8.53
CA TYR A 40 9.09 -5.76 8.20
C TYR A 40 10.05 -6.12 9.35
N LYS A 41 9.67 -5.81 10.59
CA LYS A 41 10.47 -6.09 11.80
C LYS A 41 10.66 -7.59 12.03
N SER A 42 9.67 -8.42 11.75
CA SER A 42 9.73 -9.89 11.85
C SER A 42 10.45 -10.55 10.67
N GLY A 43 10.57 -9.86 9.53
CA GLY A 43 11.06 -10.42 8.28
C GLY A 43 10.01 -11.16 7.44
N ASP A 44 8.75 -11.16 7.84
CA ASP A 44 7.64 -11.74 7.06
C ASP A 44 7.37 -10.95 5.77
N ARG A 45 7.83 -9.70 5.75
CA ARG A 45 7.87 -8.84 4.57
C ARG A 45 9.32 -8.45 4.29
N ALA A 46 9.94 -9.18 3.36
CA ALA A 46 11.35 -9.03 3.06
C ALA A 46 11.61 -7.72 2.29
N HIS A 47 12.28 -6.76 2.94
CA HIS A 47 12.75 -5.51 2.34
C HIS A 47 13.88 -4.94 3.21
N PRO A 48 15.16 -5.01 2.81
CA PRO A 48 16.29 -4.65 3.67
C PRO A 48 16.20 -3.25 4.27
N THR A 49 15.87 -2.24 3.47
CA THR A 49 15.74 -0.86 3.95
C THR A 49 14.63 -0.72 4.99
N MET A 50 13.44 -1.30 4.71
CA MET A 50 12.33 -1.20 5.65
C MET A 50 12.55 -2.05 6.91
N TYR A 51 13.23 -3.19 6.81
CA TYR A 51 13.67 -3.94 7.97
C TYR A 51 14.59 -3.08 8.87
N ALA A 52 15.62 -2.44 8.28
CA ALA A 52 16.51 -1.58 9.04
C ALA A 52 15.76 -0.42 9.73
N GLN A 53 14.78 0.21 9.06
CA GLN A 53 13.96 1.25 9.67
C GLN A 53 13.06 0.69 10.78
N ALA A 54 12.33 -0.40 10.50
CA ALA A 54 11.34 -0.95 11.44
C ALA A 54 11.97 -1.51 12.72
N THR A 55 13.17 -2.11 12.66
CA THR A 55 13.85 -2.67 13.83
C THR A 55 14.34 -1.61 14.82
N THR A 56 14.46 -0.35 14.41
CA THR A 56 14.83 0.77 15.30
C THR A 56 13.64 1.33 16.08
N LEU A 57 12.39 0.96 15.73
CA LEU A 57 11.17 1.51 16.33
C LEU A 57 10.74 0.67 17.54
N ALA A 58 10.32 1.33 18.62
CA ALA A 58 9.61 0.67 19.70
C ALA A 58 8.14 0.39 19.27
N ASP A 59 7.55 -0.67 19.79
CA ASP A 59 6.18 -1.04 19.43
C ASP A 59 5.16 0.04 19.80
N ALA A 60 5.42 0.82 20.87
CA ALA A 60 4.60 1.96 21.26
C ALA A 60 4.58 3.09 20.21
N ASP A 61 5.67 3.24 19.44
CA ASP A 61 5.79 4.31 18.44
C ASP A 61 5.08 3.99 17.13
N LEU A 62 4.79 2.69 16.87
CA LEU A 62 4.26 2.26 15.57
C LEU A 62 2.91 2.89 15.24
N ALA A 63 2.01 2.98 16.23
CA ALA A 63 0.69 3.57 16.04
C ALA A 63 0.77 5.08 15.78
N ASP A 64 1.60 5.79 16.52
CA ASP A 64 1.78 7.25 16.37
C ASP A 64 2.42 7.58 15.02
N ILE A 65 3.44 6.83 14.62
CA ILE A 65 4.09 6.99 13.31
C ILE A 65 3.10 6.69 12.18
N ALA A 66 2.34 5.59 12.28
CA ALA A 66 1.34 5.22 11.29
C ALA A 66 0.24 6.28 11.17
N ALA A 67 -0.30 6.77 12.30
CA ALA A 67 -1.32 7.83 12.30
C ALA A 67 -0.79 9.12 11.68
N TYR A 68 0.43 9.52 12.03
CA TYR A 68 1.06 10.72 11.48
C TYR A 68 1.28 10.63 9.97
N LEU A 69 1.77 9.50 9.46
CA LEU A 69 2.05 9.31 8.02
C LEU A 69 0.79 9.06 7.19
N SER A 70 -0.26 8.49 7.80
CA SER A 70 -1.56 8.30 7.18
C SER A 70 -2.28 9.63 6.97
N GLY A 71 -2.21 10.52 7.95
CA GLY A 71 -3.07 11.71 7.99
C GLY A 71 -4.55 11.31 8.04
N ASN A 72 -5.34 11.79 7.07
CA ASN A 72 -6.73 11.39 6.93
C ASN A 72 -6.85 10.11 6.07
N GLU A 73 -7.33 9.02 6.67
CA GLU A 73 -7.59 7.78 5.94
C GLU A 73 -8.59 7.99 4.80
N LEU A 74 -8.35 7.33 3.68
CA LEU A 74 -9.30 7.31 2.57
C LEU A 74 -10.65 6.73 3.03
N LYS A 75 -11.73 7.28 2.48
CA LYS A 75 -13.08 6.76 2.69
C LYS A 75 -13.59 6.12 1.41
N PRO A 76 -14.28 4.96 1.48
CA PRO A 76 -14.89 4.34 0.32
C PRO A 76 -15.90 5.28 -0.33
N THR A 77 -15.80 5.45 -1.64
CA THR A 77 -16.79 6.21 -2.43
C THR A 77 -17.83 5.30 -3.06
N GLY A 78 -17.49 4.00 -3.17
CA GLY A 78 -18.26 3.02 -3.91
C GLY A 78 -18.25 3.22 -5.43
N ARG A 79 -17.50 4.22 -5.93
CA ARG A 79 -17.44 4.59 -7.35
C ARG A 79 -16.06 4.25 -7.91
N ALA A 80 -15.99 3.20 -8.70
CA ALA A 80 -14.77 2.83 -9.39
C ALA A 80 -14.55 3.65 -10.67
N VAL A 81 -13.28 3.91 -10.99
CA VAL A 81 -12.85 4.55 -12.24
C VAL A 81 -12.45 3.47 -13.24
N GLY A 82 -13.00 3.55 -14.45
CA GLY A 82 -12.70 2.61 -15.53
C GLY A 82 -13.39 1.25 -15.39
N THR A 83 -12.99 0.31 -16.24
CA THR A 83 -13.55 -1.05 -16.26
C THR A 83 -12.70 -1.98 -15.39
N ALA A 84 -13.34 -2.60 -14.40
CA ALA A 84 -12.67 -3.56 -13.52
C ALA A 84 -12.24 -4.82 -14.30
N PRO A 85 -10.99 -5.25 -14.19
CA PRO A 85 -10.54 -6.50 -14.81
C PRO A 85 -11.23 -7.70 -14.14
N LYS A 86 -11.45 -8.78 -14.89
CA LYS A 86 -12.12 -9.98 -14.37
C LYS A 86 -11.47 -10.52 -13.10
N ALA A 87 -10.14 -10.48 -13.04
CA ALA A 87 -9.37 -10.94 -11.89
C ALA A 87 -9.64 -10.15 -10.60
N SER A 88 -10.23 -8.93 -10.67
CA SER A 88 -10.53 -8.13 -9.48
C SER A 88 -11.73 -8.65 -8.68
N GLN A 89 -12.56 -9.54 -9.23
CA GLN A 89 -13.78 -10.01 -8.57
C GLN A 89 -13.57 -10.60 -7.17
N THR A 90 -12.44 -11.26 -6.95
CA THR A 90 -12.08 -11.79 -5.64
C THR A 90 -11.41 -10.75 -4.72
N CYS A 91 -10.89 -9.67 -5.28
CA CYS A 91 -10.17 -8.62 -4.55
C CYS A 91 -11.14 -7.63 -3.87
N VAL A 92 -12.27 -7.36 -4.54
CA VAL A 92 -13.22 -6.32 -4.10
C VAL A 92 -13.86 -6.62 -2.74
N ALA A 93 -13.94 -7.88 -2.33
CA ALA A 93 -14.49 -8.28 -1.03
C ALA A 93 -13.73 -7.69 0.15
N CYS A 94 -12.43 -7.41 -0.02
CA CYS A 94 -11.56 -6.85 1.02
C CYS A 94 -11.10 -5.43 0.67
N HIS A 95 -10.72 -5.20 -0.58
CA HIS A 95 -10.11 -3.94 -1.02
C HIS A 95 -11.09 -2.94 -1.64
N GLY A 96 -12.39 -3.27 -1.68
CA GLY A 96 -13.40 -2.44 -2.35
C GLY A 96 -13.27 -2.44 -3.88
N ASN A 97 -14.33 -2.05 -4.57
CA ASN A 97 -14.29 -1.89 -6.02
C ASN A 97 -13.55 -0.61 -6.46
N ASP A 98 -13.52 0.40 -5.60
CA ASP A 98 -12.77 1.65 -5.77
C ASP A 98 -11.35 1.58 -5.19
N GLY A 99 -10.93 0.42 -4.69
CA GLY A 99 -9.60 0.21 -4.13
C GLY A 99 -9.43 0.76 -2.72
N VAL A 100 -10.52 1.09 -2.02
CA VAL A 100 -10.49 1.48 -0.60
C VAL A 100 -10.92 0.31 0.26
N GLY A 101 -10.03 -0.12 1.16
CA GLY A 101 -10.24 -1.28 2.03
C GLY A 101 -11.47 -1.12 2.92
N ILE A 102 -12.29 -2.18 2.99
CA ILE A 102 -13.56 -2.16 3.74
C ILE A 102 -13.37 -2.27 5.25
N LEU A 103 -12.21 -2.74 5.70
CA LEU A 103 -11.80 -2.82 7.11
C LEU A 103 -10.40 -2.23 7.28
N PRO A 104 -10.05 -1.74 8.48
CA PRO A 104 -8.75 -1.11 8.73
C PRO A 104 -7.52 -2.02 8.52
N GLU A 105 -7.72 -3.34 8.53
CA GLU A 105 -6.67 -4.33 8.27
C GLU A 105 -6.41 -4.56 6.77
N TYR A 106 -7.38 -4.23 5.92
CA TYR A 106 -7.26 -4.38 4.47
C TYR A 106 -6.72 -3.09 3.85
N PRO A 107 -5.55 -3.13 3.20
CA PRO A 107 -4.95 -1.90 2.71
C PRO A 107 -5.74 -1.24 1.58
N ASN A 108 -5.72 0.09 1.59
CA ASN A 108 -6.12 0.89 0.45
C ASN A 108 -5.14 0.66 -0.71
N LEU A 109 -5.68 0.38 -1.89
CA LEU A 109 -4.93 0.19 -3.14
C LEU A 109 -5.12 1.38 -4.10
N ALA A 110 -6.19 2.16 -3.90
CA ALA A 110 -6.56 3.30 -4.72
C ALA A 110 -5.40 4.29 -4.86
N GLY A 111 -5.02 4.60 -6.10
CA GLY A 111 -3.97 5.56 -6.39
C GLY A 111 -2.54 5.14 -6.04
N GLN A 112 -2.32 3.92 -5.54
CA GLN A 112 -0.98 3.40 -5.27
C GLN A 112 -0.18 3.25 -6.57
N HIS A 113 1.14 3.29 -6.49
CA HIS A 113 2.00 3.10 -7.66
C HIS A 113 1.81 1.73 -8.31
N GLU A 114 1.62 1.73 -9.63
CA GLU A 114 1.37 0.51 -10.42
C GLU A 114 2.49 -0.52 -10.22
N ASP A 115 3.75 -0.11 -10.36
CA ASP A 115 4.91 -0.98 -10.20
C ASP A 115 5.06 -1.54 -8.78
N TYR A 116 4.65 -0.78 -7.76
CA TYR A 116 4.60 -1.27 -6.38
C TYR A 116 3.51 -2.34 -6.19
N ILE A 117 2.31 -2.16 -6.78
CA ILE A 117 1.24 -3.17 -6.73
C ILE A 117 1.70 -4.45 -7.43
N VAL A 118 2.30 -4.33 -8.63
CA VAL A 118 2.87 -5.47 -9.37
C VAL A 118 3.89 -6.23 -8.50
N ASN A 119 4.85 -5.50 -7.92
CA ASN A 119 5.86 -6.11 -7.05
C ASN A 119 5.25 -6.80 -5.83
N SER A 120 4.24 -6.18 -5.21
CA SER A 120 3.56 -6.73 -4.05
C SER A 120 2.84 -8.06 -4.37
N LEU A 121 2.10 -8.12 -5.47
CA LEU A 121 1.41 -9.35 -5.91
C LEU A 121 2.40 -10.46 -6.24
N ARG A 122 3.50 -10.15 -6.93
CA ARG A 122 4.58 -11.10 -7.22
C ARG A 122 5.24 -11.61 -5.93
N SER A 123 5.46 -10.74 -4.95
CA SER A 123 6.07 -11.09 -3.67
C SER A 123 5.18 -12.02 -2.85
N TYR A 124 3.86 -11.83 -2.86
CA TYR A 124 2.92 -12.75 -2.24
C TYR A 124 2.90 -14.10 -2.98
N LYS A 125 2.85 -14.07 -4.31
CA LYS A 125 2.84 -15.28 -5.15
C LYS A 125 4.10 -16.14 -4.98
N SER A 126 5.26 -15.50 -4.81
CA SER A 126 6.55 -16.19 -4.61
C SER A 126 6.85 -16.54 -3.14
N GLY A 127 6.03 -16.07 -2.18
CA GLY A 127 6.25 -16.29 -0.75
C GLY A 127 7.33 -15.40 -0.11
N VAL A 128 7.90 -14.47 -0.86
CA VAL A 128 8.85 -13.47 -0.33
C VAL A 128 8.16 -12.54 0.68
N ARG A 129 6.88 -12.25 0.46
CA ARG A 129 6.00 -11.59 1.42
C ARG A 129 4.99 -12.60 1.94
N LYS A 130 5.03 -12.84 3.26
CA LYS A 130 4.19 -13.85 3.90
C LYS A 130 2.88 -13.24 4.37
N ASN A 131 1.80 -13.70 3.78
CA ASN A 131 0.44 -13.50 4.23
C ASN A 131 -0.42 -14.58 3.59
N ALA A 132 -1.00 -15.45 4.38
CA ALA A 132 -1.70 -16.64 3.89
C ALA A 132 -2.88 -16.30 2.96
N ILE A 133 -3.64 -15.25 3.29
CA ILE A 133 -4.79 -14.81 2.49
C ILE A 133 -4.29 -14.30 1.14
N MET A 134 -3.34 -13.34 1.14
CA MET A 134 -2.85 -12.75 -0.09
C MET A 134 -2.03 -13.72 -0.93
N ALA A 135 -1.31 -14.66 -0.32
CA ALA A 135 -0.64 -15.75 -1.06
C ALA A 135 -1.66 -16.61 -1.80
N GLY A 136 -2.76 -16.98 -1.14
CA GLY A 136 -3.85 -17.73 -1.79
C GLY A 136 -4.49 -16.94 -2.94
N MET A 137 -4.76 -15.65 -2.75
CA MET A 137 -5.31 -14.79 -3.80
C MET A 137 -4.37 -14.61 -4.99
N ALA A 138 -3.07 -14.45 -4.73
CA ALA A 138 -2.06 -14.23 -5.77
C ALA A 138 -1.64 -15.50 -6.52
N ALA A 139 -1.82 -16.69 -5.94
CA ALA A 139 -1.33 -17.96 -6.49
C ALA A 139 -1.83 -18.22 -7.92
N ALA A 140 -3.11 -17.99 -8.18
CA ALA A 140 -3.76 -18.25 -9.46
C ALA A 140 -3.60 -17.12 -10.50
N LEU A 141 -3.09 -15.95 -10.11
CA LEU A 141 -2.97 -14.81 -11.03
C LEU A 141 -1.90 -15.08 -12.09
N THR A 142 -2.23 -14.83 -13.34
CA THR A 142 -1.25 -14.75 -14.41
C THR A 142 -0.50 -13.42 -14.34
N GLU A 143 0.61 -13.30 -15.05
CA GLU A 143 1.34 -12.02 -15.15
C GLU A 143 0.47 -10.91 -15.77
N LYS A 144 -0.38 -11.27 -16.73
CA LYS A 144 -1.35 -10.35 -17.33
C LYS A 144 -2.36 -9.85 -16.29
N ASP A 145 -2.91 -10.77 -15.45
CA ASP A 145 -3.84 -10.36 -14.40
C ASP A 145 -3.17 -9.41 -13.40
N ILE A 146 -1.92 -9.67 -13.03
CA ILE A 146 -1.15 -8.81 -12.12
C ILE A 146 -1.02 -7.39 -12.71
N GLN A 147 -0.68 -7.27 -13.99
CA GLN A 147 -0.54 -5.97 -14.66
C GLN A 147 -1.89 -5.23 -14.77
N GLU A 148 -2.95 -5.94 -15.17
CA GLU A 148 -4.28 -5.35 -15.29
C GLU A 148 -4.83 -4.89 -13.94
N LEU A 149 -4.64 -5.68 -12.88
CA LEU A 149 -5.04 -5.30 -11.51
C LEU A 149 -4.25 -4.09 -11.01
N ALA A 150 -2.95 -4.07 -11.23
CA ALA A 150 -2.10 -2.97 -10.81
C ALA A 150 -2.49 -1.66 -11.50
N LYS A 151 -2.69 -1.71 -12.82
CA LYS A 151 -3.17 -0.57 -13.61
C LYS A 151 -4.55 -0.09 -13.14
N TYR A 152 -5.47 -1.01 -12.87
CA TYR A 152 -6.81 -0.66 -12.41
C TYR A 152 -6.79 0.05 -11.06
N TYR A 153 -6.14 -0.53 -10.05
CA TYR A 153 -6.13 0.06 -8.71
C TYR A 153 -5.28 1.34 -8.61
N SER A 154 -4.22 1.45 -9.37
CA SER A 154 -3.41 2.69 -9.43
C SER A 154 -4.18 3.88 -10.01
N ALA A 155 -5.17 3.61 -10.85
CA ALA A 155 -6.00 4.64 -11.48
C ALA A 155 -7.18 5.12 -10.60
N GLN A 156 -7.50 4.42 -9.50
CA GLN A 156 -8.66 4.77 -8.67
C GLN A 156 -8.49 6.11 -7.96
N ARG A 157 -9.60 6.84 -7.81
CA ARG A 157 -9.65 8.17 -7.14
C ARG A 157 -10.93 8.26 -6.27
N PRO A 158 -10.84 8.94 -5.07
CA PRO A 158 -9.63 9.49 -4.46
C PRO A 158 -8.60 8.38 -4.19
N GLY A 159 -7.32 8.74 -4.07
CA GLY A 159 -6.25 7.77 -3.95
C GLY A 159 -5.19 8.15 -2.91
N LEU A 160 -4.33 7.19 -2.61
CA LEU A 160 -3.17 7.37 -1.74
C LEU A 160 -2.21 8.43 -2.31
N CYS A 161 -1.51 9.14 -1.43
CA CYS A 161 -0.56 10.17 -1.79
C CYS A 161 0.78 10.04 -1.04
N ALA A 162 1.78 10.81 -1.46
CA ALA A 162 3.01 10.97 -0.72
C ALA A 162 2.76 11.68 0.61
N THR A 163 3.54 11.39 1.63
CA THR A 163 3.28 11.93 2.98
C THR A 163 3.54 13.43 3.11
N ASP A 164 4.31 14.04 2.21
CA ASP A 164 4.48 15.49 2.19
C ASP A 164 3.21 16.22 1.76
N GLU A 165 2.38 15.63 0.90
CA GLU A 165 1.07 16.18 0.56
C GLU A 165 0.18 16.29 1.80
N ILE A 166 0.18 15.25 2.66
CA ILE A 166 -0.54 15.27 3.95
C ILE A 166 0.02 16.37 4.85
N ARG A 167 1.33 16.50 4.94
CA ARG A 167 1.99 17.49 5.80
C ARG A 167 1.65 18.93 5.38
N GLU A 168 1.52 19.19 4.10
CA GLU A 168 1.26 20.51 3.54
C GLU A 168 -0.23 20.88 3.54
N SER A 169 -1.11 19.95 3.20
CA SER A 169 -2.54 20.20 2.99
C SER A 169 -3.47 19.50 4.00
N GLY A 170 -2.95 18.59 4.80
CA GLY A 170 -3.72 17.74 5.72
C GLY A 170 -4.48 16.60 5.05
N LYS A 171 -4.48 16.50 3.72
CA LYS A 171 -5.18 15.47 2.94
C LYS A 171 -4.48 15.22 1.61
N CYS A 172 -4.75 14.06 0.99
CA CYS A 172 -4.34 13.81 -0.39
C CYS A 172 -5.15 14.66 -1.37
N GLU A 173 -4.54 15.10 -2.47
CA GLU A 173 -5.26 15.82 -3.52
C GLU A 173 -6.40 14.94 -4.09
N GLY A 174 -7.58 15.54 -4.21
CA GLY A 174 -8.79 14.87 -4.72
C GLY A 174 -9.60 14.13 -3.66
N GLN A 175 -9.30 14.31 -2.38
CA GLN A 175 -10.16 13.88 -1.26
C GLN A 175 -11.26 14.91 -0.94
#